data_cc9f4c33fcd63c7e3eb46a130779e91b
#
_entry.id   cc9f4c33fcd63c7e3eb46a130779e91b
#
_cell.length_a   1.000
_cell.length_b   1.000
_cell.length_c   1.000
_cell.angle_alpha   90.00
_cell.angle_beta   90.00
_cell.angle_gamma   90.00
#
_symmetry.space_group_name_H-M   'P 1'
#
loop_
_entity.id
_entity.type
_entity.pdbx_description
1 polymer ?
#
loop_
_entity_poly.entity_id
_entity_poly.type
_entity_poly.pdbx_seq_one_letter_code
_entity_poly.pdbx_strand_id
1 'polypeptide(L)'
;MKKILIAASAMALIASGITAVPASAVAVSASRATVGAECAVVGTVAKAKGADGSDLVCRVATIGTSKGVRQWLYKEDPILAGLDTLITTGPGGFDTFGTEINKALKAEGLVTAEPTKRNISGAGQTVGLTSFYNNDTGKPNMAVVVGWASIGGVHVNKGTVKVSQLVPALRMTEDPIALVVRADSKYKDLDDLLAAMKSKKIAIAGGSTGTQDQFMVASIYQKLGVPKNMNYIAYAGGGGALGGIMSDATFAAAVSGYDEFAAQIEAGKLRVVGISFSKRVPGIKAKTLTEQGMPVVVANWRGLALPASTSKENRDKFIRAISVMRVSTSWKSVIASRNYIDAFMSGDRFNSWVKGQERAVSAAFTKLGL
;
A
#
# COMPACT_ATOMS: atom_id res chain seq x y z
N MET A 1 22.71 18.16 79.09
CA MET A 1 21.70 18.29 78.09
C MET A 1 22.41 18.38 76.74
N LYS A 2 22.46 17.27 76.03
CA LYS A 2 23.31 17.10 74.81
C LYS A 2 22.60 17.61 73.53
N LYS A 3 23.24 18.51 72.87
CA LYS A 3 22.84 18.97 71.53
C LYS A 3 23.30 17.95 70.48
N ILE A 4 22.40 17.39 69.76
CA ILE A 4 22.69 16.52 68.58
C ILE A 4 22.66 17.41 67.34
N LEU A 5 23.82 17.56 66.68
CA LEU A 5 23.92 18.10 65.37
C LEU A 5 23.53 17.00 64.36
N ILE A 6 22.55 17.30 63.50
CA ILE A 6 22.26 16.49 62.32
C ILE A 6 22.95 17.13 61.12
N ALA A 7 23.96 16.44 60.62
CA ALA A 7 24.62 16.81 59.38
C ALA A 7 23.76 16.31 58.18
N ALA A 8 23.30 17.24 57.35
CA ALA A 8 22.62 16.92 56.11
C ALA A 8 23.67 16.62 55.02
N SER A 9 23.80 15.36 54.64
CA SER A 9 24.60 14.95 53.50
C SER A 9 23.79 15.17 52.21
N ALA A 10 24.20 16.13 51.40
CA ALA A 10 23.67 16.31 50.05
C ALA A 10 24.21 15.20 49.14
N MET A 11 23.38 14.24 48.78
CA MET A 11 23.67 13.27 47.75
C MET A 11 23.46 13.92 46.39
N ALA A 12 24.54 14.23 45.67
CA ALA A 12 24.51 14.62 44.27
C ALA A 12 24.17 13.39 43.43
N LEU A 13 22.95 13.35 42.87
CA LEU A 13 22.59 12.41 41.84
C LEU A 13 23.32 12.85 40.55
N ILE A 14 24.36 12.11 40.20
CA ILE A 14 24.94 12.15 38.86
C ILE A 14 23.97 11.39 37.95
N ALA A 15 23.14 12.13 37.20
CA ALA A 15 22.38 11.58 36.11
C ALA A 15 23.35 11.25 34.98
N SER A 16 23.82 10.00 34.93
CA SER A 16 24.49 9.44 33.77
C SER A 16 23.47 9.36 32.62
N GLY A 17 23.46 10.38 31.78
CA GLY A 17 22.77 10.35 30.51
C GLY A 17 23.37 9.25 29.64
N ILE A 18 22.77 8.08 29.67
CA ILE A 18 23.02 7.07 28.64
C ILE A 18 22.36 7.59 27.37
N THR A 19 23.13 8.34 26.58
CA THR A 19 22.78 8.55 25.17
C THR A 19 22.84 7.18 24.52
N ALA A 20 21.67 6.62 24.21
CA ALA A 20 21.59 5.45 23.35
C ALA A 20 22.28 5.79 22.04
N VAL A 21 23.50 5.29 21.84
CA VAL A 21 24.18 5.33 20.56
C VAL A 21 23.30 4.50 19.64
N PRO A 22 22.76 5.07 18.54
CA PRO A 22 21.98 4.28 17.60
C PRO A 22 22.88 3.12 17.14
N ALA A 23 22.36 1.90 17.18
CA ALA A 23 23.07 0.74 16.70
C ALA A 23 23.53 1.06 15.27
N SER A 24 24.84 1.23 15.07
CA SER A 24 25.40 1.51 13.75
C SER A 24 25.04 0.34 12.84
N ALA A 25 24.22 0.60 11.83
CA ALA A 25 23.91 -0.43 10.86
C ALA A 25 25.23 -0.91 10.24
N VAL A 26 25.41 -2.23 10.16
CA VAL A 26 26.62 -2.81 9.61
C VAL A 26 26.73 -2.47 8.12
N ALA A 27 27.79 -1.79 7.72
CA ALA A 27 28.03 -1.43 6.32
C ALA A 27 28.04 -2.67 5.42
N VAL A 28 27.25 -2.63 4.35
CA VAL A 28 27.12 -3.76 3.41
C VAL A 28 28.13 -3.68 2.28
N SER A 29 28.69 -4.85 1.89
CA SER A 29 29.58 -4.95 0.75
C SER A 29 28.87 -4.70 -0.59
N ALA A 30 29.62 -4.41 -1.65
CA ALA A 30 29.10 -4.18 -3.00
C ALA A 30 28.24 -5.35 -3.53
N SER A 31 28.58 -6.59 -3.19
CA SER A 31 27.80 -7.77 -3.60
C SER A 31 26.40 -7.84 -2.95
N ARG A 32 26.23 -7.23 -1.79
CA ARG A 32 24.97 -7.13 -1.05
C ARG A 32 24.33 -5.74 -1.11
N ALA A 33 24.87 -4.84 -1.93
CA ALA A 33 24.40 -3.47 -2.04
C ALA A 33 22.91 -3.44 -2.44
N THR A 34 22.16 -2.61 -1.73
CA THR A 34 20.80 -2.21 -2.07
C THR A 34 20.67 -0.70 -1.87
N VAL A 35 19.78 -0.05 -2.59
CA VAL A 35 19.56 1.39 -2.43
C VAL A 35 19.30 1.72 -0.96
N GLY A 36 19.99 2.74 -0.43
CA GLY A 36 19.85 3.21 0.94
C GLY A 36 20.56 2.39 2.02
N ALA A 37 21.13 1.22 1.71
CA ALA A 37 21.94 0.48 2.67
C ALA A 37 23.25 1.21 2.95
N GLU A 38 23.73 1.18 4.20
CA GLU A 38 25.02 1.78 4.56
C GLU A 38 26.17 1.08 3.85
N CYS A 39 27.19 1.84 3.50
CA CYS A 39 28.38 1.34 2.80
C CYS A 39 29.68 1.81 3.48
N ALA A 40 30.77 1.06 3.28
CA ALA A 40 32.01 1.31 4.00
C ALA A 40 32.93 2.33 3.32
N VAL A 41 33.13 2.24 2.01
CA VAL A 41 34.14 3.01 1.29
C VAL A 41 33.51 3.84 0.18
N VAL A 42 33.58 5.17 0.32
CA VAL A 42 33.07 6.11 -0.70
C VAL A 42 33.78 5.87 -2.04
N GLY A 43 33.01 5.91 -3.13
CA GLY A 43 33.51 5.66 -4.48
C GLY A 43 33.43 4.19 -4.93
N THR A 44 33.22 3.24 -4.00
CA THR A 44 33.02 1.84 -4.38
C THR A 44 31.75 1.71 -5.24
N VAL A 45 31.84 0.93 -6.32
CA VAL A 45 30.72 0.68 -7.24
C VAL A 45 30.17 -0.73 -7.06
N ALA A 46 28.84 -0.81 -7.00
CA ALA A 46 28.09 -2.06 -6.99
C ALA A 46 27.32 -2.18 -8.31
N LYS A 47 27.76 -3.11 -9.15
CA LYS A 47 27.24 -3.29 -10.52
C LYS A 47 25.82 -3.82 -10.53
N ALA A 48 24.94 -3.20 -11.35
CA ALA A 48 23.56 -3.63 -11.61
C ALA A 48 22.72 -3.87 -10.34
N LYS A 49 22.92 -3.07 -9.29
CA LYS A 49 22.23 -3.17 -7.99
C LYS A 49 21.07 -2.17 -7.81
N GLY A 50 20.96 -1.20 -8.70
CA GLY A 50 19.83 -0.27 -8.73
C GLY A 50 18.52 -0.95 -9.10
N ALA A 51 17.40 -0.36 -8.70
CA ALA A 51 16.05 -0.88 -8.94
C ALA A 51 15.67 -0.94 -10.44
N ASP A 52 16.37 -0.19 -11.27
CA ASP A 52 16.28 -0.14 -12.73
C ASP A 52 17.38 -0.97 -13.43
N GLY A 53 18.24 -1.66 -12.65
CA GLY A 53 19.38 -2.40 -13.13
C GLY A 53 20.67 -1.57 -13.32
N SER A 54 20.67 -0.29 -12.95
CA SER A 54 21.86 0.56 -12.97
C SER A 54 22.82 0.25 -11.83
N ASP A 55 24.03 0.82 -11.90
CA ASP A 55 25.02 0.69 -10.84
C ASP A 55 24.66 1.57 -9.63
N LEU A 56 25.02 1.11 -8.44
CA LEU A 56 25.05 1.93 -7.24
C LEU A 56 26.48 2.33 -6.87
N VAL A 57 26.62 3.48 -6.27
CA VAL A 57 27.89 4.01 -5.77
C VAL A 57 27.76 4.25 -4.26
N CYS A 58 28.75 3.85 -3.51
CA CYS A 58 28.87 4.25 -2.12
C CYS A 58 29.20 5.75 -2.04
N ARG A 59 28.26 6.57 -1.59
CA ARG A 59 28.44 8.01 -1.44
C ARG A 59 27.66 8.57 -0.24
N VAL A 60 27.98 9.77 0.16
CA VAL A 60 27.21 10.50 1.16
C VAL A 60 25.93 11.02 0.51
N ALA A 61 24.79 10.79 1.15
CA ALA A 61 23.51 11.30 0.71
C ALA A 61 23.49 12.84 0.80
N THR A 62 23.04 13.50 -0.24
CA THR A 62 23.03 14.97 -0.37
C THR A 62 21.65 15.56 -0.14
N ILE A 63 20.60 14.76 -0.23
CA ILE A 63 19.19 15.16 -0.07
C ILE A 63 18.45 14.23 0.89
N GLY A 64 17.26 14.64 1.29
CA GLY A 64 16.30 13.85 2.04
C GLY A 64 16.66 13.62 3.51
N THR A 65 15.90 12.73 4.13
CA THR A 65 16.05 12.39 5.57
C THR A 65 17.35 11.69 5.90
N SER A 66 18.04 11.13 4.89
CA SER A 66 19.34 10.46 5.03
C SER A 66 20.54 11.38 4.73
N LYS A 67 20.32 12.69 4.52
CA LYS A 67 21.42 13.63 4.22
C LYS A 67 22.55 13.50 5.23
N GLY A 68 23.78 13.40 4.73
CA GLY A 68 24.98 13.22 5.55
C GLY A 68 25.33 11.75 5.85
N VAL A 69 24.44 10.80 5.60
CA VAL A 69 24.69 9.37 5.81
C VAL A 69 25.37 8.76 4.58
N ARG A 70 26.35 7.89 4.80
CA ARG A 70 27.07 7.18 3.74
C ARG A 70 26.31 5.92 3.36
N GLN A 71 25.83 5.89 2.10
CA GLN A 71 24.92 4.84 1.62
C GLN A 71 25.21 4.42 0.18
N TRP A 72 24.72 3.24 -0.22
CA TRP A 72 24.62 2.81 -1.60
C TRP A 72 23.52 3.56 -2.32
N LEU A 73 23.87 4.48 -3.20
CA LEU A 73 22.96 5.36 -3.94
C LEU A 73 23.30 5.35 -5.43
N TYR A 74 22.41 5.89 -6.25
CA TYR A 74 22.72 6.19 -7.64
C TYR A 74 23.81 7.25 -7.72
N LYS A 75 24.55 7.28 -8.85
CA LYS A 75 25.65 8.24 -9.06
C LYS A 75 25.19 9.68 -8.83
N GLU A 76 23.99 9.98 -9.31
CA GLU A 76 23.32 11.29 -9.14
C GLU A 76 22.01 11.12 -8.40
N ASP A 77 21.54 12.18 -7.72
CA ASP A 77 20.24 12.15 -7.08
C ASP A 77 19.13 12.15 -8.15
N PRO A 78 18.21 11.18 -8.11
CA PRO A 78 17.18 11.00 -9.14
C PRO A 78 16.03 11.98 -8.94
N ILE A 79 16.28 13.29 -8.99
CA ILE A 79 15.26 14.32 -8.81
C ILE A 79 14.31 14.29 -10.00
N LEU A 80 13.02 14.18 -9.72
CA LEU A 80 11.94 14.27 -10.69
C LEU A 80 11.55 15.76 -10.85
N ALA A 81 12.36 16.50 -11.57
CA ALA A 81 12.00 17.88 -11.91
C ALA A 81 10.71 17.87 -12.74
N GLY A 82 9.65 18.50 -12.23
CA GLY A 82 8.40 18.65 -12.95
C GLY A 82 7.46 17.44 -12.90
N LEU A 83 7.52 16.57 -11.89
CA LEU A 83 6.42 15.66 -11.63
C LEU A 83 5.20 16.48 -11.14
N ASP A 84 4.29 16.80 -12.06
CA ASP A 84 3.20 17.74 -11.77
C ASP A 84 1.99 17.08 -11.12
N THR A 85 1.63 15.88 -11.58
CA THR A 85 0.35 15.28 -11.19
C THR A 85 0.48 13.80 -10.96
N LEU A 86 0.08 13.36 -9.77
CA LEU A 86 -0.22 11.97 -9.47
C LEU A 86 -1.74 11.80 -9.51
N ILE A 87 -2.22 10.97 -10.43
CA ILE A 87 -3.64 10.69 -10.60
C ILE A 87 -4.01 9.53 -9.72
N THR A 88 -5.07 9.71 -8.94
CA THR A 88 -5.66 8.66 -8.11
C THR A 88 -7.12 8.45 -8.50
N THR A 89 -7.83 7.63 -7.75
CA THR A 89 -9.29 7.55 -7.83
C THR A 89 -9.92 8.55 -6.84
N GLY A 90 -11.23 8.46 -6.60
CA GLY A 90 -11.87 9.21 -5.51
C GLY A 90 -11.43 8.78 -4.11
N PRO A 91 -12.08 9.31 -3.06
CA PRO A 91 -11.72 9.01 -1.67
C PRO A 91 -11.61 7.51 -1.39
N GLY A 92 -10.51 7.09 -0.78
CA GLY A 92 -10.21 5.68 -0.48
C GLY A 92 -8.73 5.38 -0.56
N GLY A 93 -8.38 4.09 -0.57
CA GLY A 93 -6.99 3.63 -0.45
C GLY A 93 -6.05 4.13 -1.54
N PHE A 94 -6.49 4.33 -2.78
CA PHE A 94 -5.64 4.89 -3.84
C PHE A 94 -5.37 6.37 -3.64
N ASP A 95 -6.36 7.13 -3.18
CA ASP A 95 -6.22 8.55 -2.85
C ASP A 95 -5.25 8.75 -1.69
N THR A 96 -5.42 7.98 -0.62
CA THR A 96 -4.51 7.96 0.53
C THR A 96 -3.08 7.59 0.09
N PHE A 97 -2.92 6.52 -0.68
CA PHE A 97 -1.61 6.06 -1.15
C PHE A 97 -0.90 7.11 -2.01
N GLY A 98 -1.60 7.75 -2.94
CA GLY A 98 -1.04 8.84 -3.76
C GLY A 98 -0.63 10.04 -2.92
N THR A 99 -1.43 10.41 -1.92
CA THR A 99 -1.11 11.49 -0.99
C THR A 99 0.18 11.22 -0.21
N GLU A 100 0.33 10.00 0.32
CA GLU A 100 1.53 9.63 1.09
C GLU A 100 2.79 9.58 0.20
N ILE A 101 2.68 9.13 -1.06
CA ILE A 101 3.80 9.17 -2.03
C ILE A 101 4.23 10.62 -2.29
N ASN A 102 3.28 11.52 -2.59
CA ASN A 102 3.59 12.92 -2.87
C ASN A 102 4.32 13.58 -1.70
N LYS A 103 3.83 13.39 -0.48
CA LYS A 103 4.47 13.88 0.74
C LYS A 103 5.87 13.31 0.93
N ALA A 104 6.04 12.00 0.75
CA ALA A 104 7.33 11.35 0.91
C ALA A 104 8.35 11.80 -0.15
N LEU A 105 7.95 11.93 -1.41
CA LEU A 105 8.81 12.48 -2.47
C LEU A 105 9.28 13.90 -2.13
N LYS A 106 8.38 14.75 -1.62
CA LYS A 106 8.72 16.12 -1.22
C LYS A 106 9.67 16.14 -0.01
N ALA A 107 9.38 15.34 1.01
CA ALA A 107 10.21 15.25 2.21
C ALA A 107 11.64 14.77 1.90
N GLU A 108 11.78 13.88 0.91
CA GLU A 108 13.09 13.38 0.48
C GLU A 108 13.80 14.29 -0.55
N GLY A 109 13.21 15.42 -0.94
CA GLY A 109 13.81 16.31 -1.93
C GLY A 109 13.89 15.72 -3.34
N LEU A 110 13.11 14.70 -3.63
CA LEU A 110 13.07 13.99 -4.92
C LEU A 110 12.16 14.68 -5.95
N VAL A 111 11.44 15.70 -5.52
CA VAL A 111 10.65 16.60 -6.37
C VAL A 111 10.91 18.05 -5.94
N THR A 112 10.85 18.99 -6.87
CA THR A 112 11.04 20.43 -6.58
C THR A 112 9.84 21.03 -5.84
N ALA A 113 8.63 20.61 -6.21
CA ALA A 113 7.39 20.95 -5.51
C ALA A 113 6.62 19.64 -5.22
N GLU A 114 5.73 19.65 -4.22
CA GLU A 114 4.84 18.51 -4.01
C GLU A 114 3.93 18.35 -5.24
N PRO A 115 3.88 17.15 -5.85
CA PRO A 115 3.03 16.93 -7.02
C PRO A 115 1.56 17.18 -6.69
N THR A 116 0.85 17.84 -7.59
CA THR A 116 -0.60 17.98 -7.48
C THR A 116 -1.29 16.63 -7.63
N LYS A 117 -2.46 16.50 -7.06
CA LYS A 117 -3.25 15.27 -7.12
C LYS A 117 -4.56 15.52 -7.86
N ARG A 118 -4.82 14.73 -8.89
CA ARG A 118 -6.07 14.76 -9.65
C ARG A 118 -6.84 13.47 -9.41
N ASN A 119 -8.02 13.58 -8.83
CA ASN A 119 -8.89 12.45 -8.52
C ASN A 119 -9.96 12.27 -9.61
N ILE A 120 -10.00 11.09 -10.22
CA ILE A 120 -10.99 10.72 -11.23
C ILE A 120 -11.64 9.41 -10.81
N SER A 121 -12.81 9.52 -10.20
CA SER A 121 -13.59 8.38 -9.71
C SER A 121 -14.41 7.72 -10.81
N GLY A 122 -14.78 6.47 -10.61
CA GLY A 122 -15.79 5.75 -11.38
C GLY A 122 -15.37 4.37 -11.82
N ALA A 123 -16.34 3.46 -11.77
CA ALA A 123 -16.28 2.10 -12.32
C ALA A 123 -14.98 1.33 -11.95
N GLY A 124 -14.63 1.27 -10.65
CA GLY A 124 -13.42 0.57 -10.19
C GLY A 124 -12.14 1.07 -10.84
N GLN A 125 -11.99 2.40 -11.00
CA GLN A 125 -10.89 3.10 -11.69
C GLN A 125 -10.92 3.05 -13.24
N THR A 126 -11.85 2.37 -13.86
CA THR A 126 -11.93 2.28 -15.34
C THR A 126 -11.99 3.65 -15.99
N VAL A 127 -12.79 4.59 -15.41
CA VAL A 127 -12.89 5.97 -15.89
C VAL A 127 -11.56 6.71 -15.78
N GLY A 128 -10.87 6.58 -14.63
CA GLY A 128 -9.57 7.21 -14.39
C GLY A 128 -8.48 6.70 -15.34
N LEU A 129 -8.40 5.38 -15.57
CA LEU A 129 -7.43 4.80 -16.51
C LEU A 129 -7.68 5.25 -17.95
N THR A 130 -8.95 5.26 -18.38
CA THR A 130 -9.33 5.70 -19.72
C THR A 130 -8.99 7.18 -19.93
N SER A 131 -9.31 8.02 -18.94
CA SER A 131 -8.95 9.45 -18.96
C SER A 131 -7.44 9.65 -19.01
N PHE A 132 -6.68 8.92 -18.20
CA PHE A 132 -5.21 9.01 -18.19
C PHE A 132 -4.59 8.58 -19.53
N TYR A 133 -5.07 7.48 -20.08
CA TYR A 133 -4.58 7.00 -21.37
C TYR A 133 -4.87 7.99 -22.52
N ASN A 134 -6.09 8.53 -22.58
CA ASN A 134 -6.50 9.40 -23.68
C ASN A 134 -5.95 10.83 -23.59
N ASN A 135 -5.86 11.37 -22.38
CA ASN A 135 -5.57 12.80 -22.19
C ASN A 135 -4.13 13.09 -21.74
N ASP A 136 -3.42 12.08 -21.23
CA ASP A 136 -2.11 12.27 -20.60
C ASP A 136 -0.98 11.50 -21.32
N THR A 137 -1.29 10.68 -22.32
CA THR A 137 -0.30 10.09 -23.22
C THR A 137 0.53 11.21 -23.86
N GLY A 138 1.86 11.11 -23.81
CA GLY A 138 2.78 12.15 -24.29
C GLY A 138 3.20 13.19 -23.23
N LYS A 139 2.59 13.22 -22.07
CA LYS A 139 2.99 14.10 -20.97
C LYS A 139 4.02 13.39 -20.07
N PRO A 140 5.30 13.84 -20.04
CA PRO A 140 6.38 13.07 -19.41
C PRO A 140 6.32 13.08 -17.87
N ASN A 141 5.58 14.02 -17.26
CA ASN A 141 5.66 14.32 -15.84
C ASN A 141 4.40 13.88 -15.08
N MET A 142 3.80 12.77 -15.47
CA MET A 142 2.58 12.27 -14.85
C MET A 142 2.72 10.82 -14.44
N ALA A 143 2.03 10.46 -13.38
CA ALA A 143 1.91 9.07 -12.94
C ALA A 143 0.48 8.80 -12.47
N VAL A 144 0.06 7.54 -12.56
CA VAL A 144 -1.24 7.09 -12.05
C VAL A 144 -1.04 5.96 -11.04
N VAL A 145 -1.77 6.03 -9.93
CA VAL A 145 -1.84 4.92 -8.98
C VAL A 145 -2.60 3.78 -9.63
N VAL A 146 -2.03 2.60 -9.61
CA VAL A 146 -2.64 1.36 -10.11
C VAL A 146 -2.59 0.28 -9.04
N GLY A 147 -3.50 -0.68 -9.14
CA GLY A 147 -3.59 -1.77 -8.19
C GLY A 147 -4.50 -2.89 -8.65
N TRP A 148 -4.87 -3.74 -7.72
CA TRP A 148 -5.77 -4.85 -7.98
C TRP A 148 -7.11 -4.38 -8.56
N ALA A 149 -7.67 -3.29 -7.99
CA ALA A 149 -8.91 -2.67 -8.46
C ALA A 149 -8.84 -2.18 -9.91
N SER A 150 -7.68 -1.70 -10.36
CA SER A 150 -7.47 -1.27 -11.75
C SER A 150 -7.69 -2.38 -12.76
N ILE A 151 -7.36 -3.62 -12.40
CA ILE A 151 -7.51 -4.78 -13.27
C ILE A 151 -8.94 -5.33 -13.20
N GLY A 152 -9.43 -5.57 -12.00
CA GLY A 152 -10.77 -6.12 -11.80
C GLY A 152 -11.88 -5.14 -12.23
N GLY A 153 -11.69 -3.85 -11.96
CA GLY A 153 -12.62 -2.81 -12.41
C GLY A 153 -12.75 -2.75 -13.94
N VAL A 154 -11.63 -2.82 -14.65
CA VAL A 154 -11.62 -2.88 -16.12
C VAL A 154 -12.36 -4.12 -16.62
N HIS A 155 -12.16 -5.29 -16.00
CA HIS A 155 -12.85 -6.52 -16.38
C HIS A 155 -14.37 -6.41 -16.17
N VAL A 156 -14.81 -6.08 -14.96
CA VAL A 156 -16.23 -6.07 -14.59
C VAL A 156 -17.01 -4.96 -15.33
N ASN A 157 -16.40 -3.82 -15.53
CA ASN A 157 -17.03 -2.70 -16.21
C ASN A 157 -16.76 -2.66 -17.72
N LYS A 158 -16.19 -3.72 -18.31
CA LYS A 158 -15.89 -3.84 -19.74
C LYS A 158 -15.05 -2.67 -20.28
N GLY A 159 -14.10 -2.21 -19.45
CA GLY A 159 -13.19 -1.12 -19.83
C GLY A 159 -12.24 -1.53 -20.95
N THR A 160 -11.89 -0.59 -21.82
CA THR A 160 -11.03 -0.82 -22.98
C THR A 160 -9.56 -0.60 -22.69
N VAL A 161 -9.23 0.23 -21.68
CA VAL A 161 -7.85 0.55 -21.31
C VAL A 161 -7.39 -0.33 -20.16
N LYS A 162 -6.34 -1.13 -20.41
CA LYS A 162 -5.69 -2.01 -19.42
C LYS A 162 -4.47 -1.33 -18.83
N VAL A 163 -4.06 -1.72 -17.63
CA VAL A 163 -2.83 -1.23 -16.99
C VAL A 163 -1.60 -1.54 -17.84
N SER A 164 -1.58 -2.69 -18.53
CA SER A 164 -0.48 -3.09 -19.41
C SER A 164 -0.35 -2.26 -20.71
N GLN A 165 -1.33 -1.43 -21.04
CA GLN A 165 -1.27 -0.46 -22.17
C GLN A 165 -0.61 0.87 -21.75
N LEU A 166 -0.48 1.12 -20.46
CA LEU A 166 0.38 2.16 -19.91
C LEU A 166 1.83 1.65 -19.82
N VAL A 167 2.70 2.41 -19.17
CA VAL A 167 4.03 1.96 -18.79
C VAL A 167 4.04 1.61 -17.29
N PRO A 168 3.74 0.35 -16.90
CA PRO A 168 3.81 -0.08 -15.51
C PRO A 168 5.23 0.09 -15.00
N ALA A 169 5.44 1.03 -14.05
CA ALA A 169 6.77 1.36 -13.56
C ALA A 169 7.17 0.47 -12.39
N LEU A 170 6.31 0.38 -11.36
CA LEU A 170 6.63 -0.38 -10.16
C LEU A 170 5.39 -0.72 -9.31
N ARG A 171 5.47 -1.82 -8.57
CA ARG A 171 4.63 -2.13 -7.41
C ARG A 171 5.36 -1.69 -6.15
N MET A 172 4.65 -1.17 -5.17
CA MET A 172 5.24 -0.73 -3.91
C MET A 172 4.77 -1.54 -2.71
N THR A 173 3.46 -1.72 -2.58
CA THR A 173 2.86 -2.31 -1.39
C THR A 173 1.87 -3.42 -1.72
N GLU A 174 1.64 -4.24 -0.72
CA GLU A 174 0.45 -5.09 -0.59
C GLU A 174 -0.23 -4.75 0.74
N ASP A 175 -1.57 -4.78 0.74
CA ASP A 175 -2.34 -4.55 1.94
C ASP A 175 -3.23 -5.75 2.23
N PRO A 176 -3.36 -6.14 3.52
CA PRO A 176 -4.34 -7.13 3.92
C PRO A 176 -5.75 -6.55 3.78
N ILE A 177 -6.71 -7.39 3.36
CA ILE A 177 -8.11 -7.00 3.28
C ILE A 177 -8.81 -7.50 4.54
N ALA A 178 -9.54 -6.60 5.22
CA ALA A 178 -10.26 -6.91 6.43
C ALA A 178 -11.75 -7.14 6.15
N LEU A 179 -12.30 -8.19 6.73
CA LEU A 179 -13.73 -8.41 6.89
C LEU A 179 -14.09 -8.02 8.32
N VAL A 180 -14.93 -6.99 8.45
CA VAL A 180 -15.26 -6.39 9.74
C VAL A 180 -16.76 -6.41 9.99
N VAL A 181 -17.13 -6.43 11.27
CA VAL A 181 -18.49 -6.20 11.76
C VAL A 181 -18.49 -5.08 12.79
N ARG A 182 -19.61 -4.46 13.05
CA ARG A 182 -19.74 -3.51 14.17
C ARG A 182 -19.45 -4.19 15.50
N ALA A 183 -18.91 -3.47 16.46
CA ALA A 183 -18.59 -4.01 17.79
C ALA A 183 -19.83 -4.55 18.53
N ASP A 184 -20.98 -3.88 18.33
CA ASP A 184 -22.29 -4.26 18.88
C ASP A 184 -23.03 -5.33 18.05
N SER A 185 -22.44 -5.77 16.93
CA SER A 185 -23.05 -6.79 16.07
C SER A 185 -23.29 -8.10 16.81
N LYS A 186 -24.39 -8.77 16.44
CA LYS A 186 -24.69 -10.14 16.88
C LYS A 186 -23.70 -11.18 16.33
N TYR A 187 -23.01 -10.88 15.22
CA TYR A 187 -21.96 -11.73 14.67
C TYR A 187 -20.67 -11.51 15.45
N LYS A 188 -20.25 -12.49 16.27
CA LYS A 188 -19.13 -12.35 17.20
C LYS A 188 -17.79 -12.72 16.57
N ASP A 189 -17.83 -13.62 15.60
CA ASP A 189 -16.66 -14.17 14.90
C ASP A 189 -16.99 -14.47 13.42
N LEU A 190 -16.06 -15.13 12.73
CA LEU A 190 -16.22 -15.50 11.33
C LEU A 190 -17.31 -16.57 11.16
N ASP A 191 -17.41 -17.53 12.06
CA ASP A 191 -18.34 -18.65 11.94
C ASP A 191 -19.79 -18.17 12.02
N ASP A 192 -20.10 -17.26 12.94
CA ASP A 192 -21.41 -16.60 13.04
C ASP A 192 -21.79 -15.90 11.73
N LEU A 193 -20.83 -15.16 11.15
CA LEU A 193 -21.06 -14.43 9.90
C LEU A 193 -21.25 -15.38 8.72
N LEU A 194 -20.42 -16.43 8.60
CA LEU A 194 -20.51 -17.44 7.54
C LEU A 194 -21.82 -18.22 7.61
N ALA A 195 -22.29 -18.58 8.82
CA ALA A 195 -23.59 -19.21 9.03
C ALA A 195 -24.75 -18.33 8.54
N ALA A 196 -24.69 -17.02 8.83
CA ALA A 196 -25.66 -16.06 8.32
C ALA A 196 -25.61 -15.91 6.79
N MET A 197 -24.42 -15.82 6.20
CA MET A 197 -24.22 -15.76 4.75
C MET A 197 -24.80 -16.99 4.04
N LYS A 198 -24.66 -18.17 4.66
CA LYS A 198 -25.17 -19.44 4.12
C LYS A 198 -26.70 -19.51 4.19
N SER A 199 -27.30 -19.01 5.26
CA SER A 199 -28.74 -19.18 5.51
C SER A 199 -29.62 -18.14 4.83
N LYS A 200 -29.13 -16.93 4.55
CA LYS A 200 -29.90 -15.83 4.00
C LYS A 200 -29.06 -14.76 3.30
N LYS A 201 -29.72 -13.87 2.56
CA LYS A 201 -29.08 -12.67 2.01
C LYS A 201 -28.83 -11.68 3.13
N ILE A 202 -27.59 -11.29 3.35
CA ILE A 202 -27.19 -10.24 4.29
C ILE A 202 -26.41 -9.15 3.54
N ALA A 203 -26.64 -7.88 3.86
CA ALA A 203 -25.95 -6.77 3.22
C ALA A 203 -24.49 -6.70 3.69
N ILE A 204 -23.57 -6.66 2.76
CA ILE A 204 -22.13 -6.49 3.00
C ILE A 204 -21.65 -5.25 2.24
N ALA A 205 -21.17 -4.24 2.96
CA ALA A 205 -20.62 -3.04 2.36
C ALA A 205 -19.17 -3.29 1.89
N GLY A 206 -18.80 -2.73 0.74
CA GLY A 206 -17.42 -2.78 0.27
C GLY A 206 -17.13 -1.69 -0.76
N GLY A 207 -15.91 -1.64 -1.26
CA GLY A 207 -15.52 -0.71 -2.32
C GLY A 207 -16.24 -0.96 -3.64
N SER A 208 -15.81 -0.26 -4.69
CA SER A 208 -16.45 -0.32 -6.00
C SER A 208 -16.55 -1.74 -6.58
N THR A 209 -17.46 -1.94 -7.50
CA THR A 209 -17.53 -3.20 -8.28
C THR A 209 -16.21 -3.47 -9.02
N GLY A 210 -15.82 -4.74 -9.08
CA GLY A 210 -14.57 -5.17 -9.70
C GLY A 210 -13.34 -5.02 -8.80
N THR A 211 -13.50 -4.54 -7.55
CA THR A 211 -12.37 -4.47 -6.60
C THR A 211 -12.11 -5.82 -5.94
N GLN A 212 -10.97 -5.92 -5.28
CA GLN A 212 -10.60 -7.04 -4.42
C GLN A 212 -11.63 -7.31 -3.31
N ASP A 213 -12.35 -6.28 -2.89
CA ASP A 213 -13.40 -6.36 -1.85
C ASP A 213 -14.56 -7.23 -2.35
N GLN A 214 -15.10 -6.88 -3.53
CA GLN A 214 -16.17 -7.68 -4.16
C GLN A 214 -15.70 -9.10 -4.46
N PHE A 215 -14.47 -9.25 -4.98
CA PHE A 215 -13.89 -10.54 -5.28
C PHE A 215 -13.77 -11.44 -4.03
N MET A 216 -13.35 -10.88 -2.90
CA MET A 216 -13.25 -11.60 -1.63
C MET A 216 -14.63 -12.10 -1.17
N VAL A 217 -15.64 -11.21 -1.16
CA VAL A 217 -17.01 -11.56 -0.76
C VAL A 217 -17.59 -12.63 -1.68
N ALA A 218 -17.48 -12.46 -3.00
CA ALA A 218 -17.95 -13.45 -3.97
C ALA A 218 -17.27 -14.81 -3.81
N SER A 219 -15.94 -14.79 -3.55
CA SER A 219 -15.18 -16.02 -3.31
C SER A 219 -15.65 -16.76 -2.05
N ILE A 220 -16.00 -16.04 -0.97
CA ILE A 220 -16.57 -16.63 0.24
C ILE A 220 -17.92 -17.28 -0.08
N TYR A 221 -18.85 -16.56 -0.72
CA TYR A 221 -20.17 -17.10 -1.09
C TYR A 221 -20.07 -18.32 -2.03
N GLN A 222 -19.12 -18.29 -2.96
CA GLN A 222 -18.86 -19.43 -3.84
C GLN A 222 -18.38 -20.67 -3.06
N LYS A 223 -17.47 -20.49 -2.11
CA LYS A 223 -16.97 -21.58 -1.25
C LYS A 223 -18.04 -22.12 -0.31
N LEU A 224 -18.96 -21.27 0.13
CA LEU A 224 -20.12 -21.69 0.93
C LEU A 224 -21.19 -22.45 0.10
N GLY A 225 -21.06 -22.48 -1.23
CA GLY A 225 -22.02 -23.11 -2.14
C GLY A 225 -23.33 -22.32 -2.33
N VAL A 226 -23.35 -21.05 -1.96
CA VAL A 226 -24.57 -20.20 -1.99
C VAL A 226 -24.34 -18.85 -2.71
N PRO A 227 -23.78 -18.81 -3.92
CA PRO A 227 -23.46 -17.56 -4.62
C PRO A 227 -24.68 -16.66 -4.83
N LYS A 228 -25.88 -17.23 -4.94
CA LYS A 228 -27.15 -16.48 -5.09
C LYS A 228 -27.56 -15.70 -3.84
N ASN A 229 -26.97 -16.00 -2.68
CA ASN A 229 -27.22 -15.27 -1.44
C ASN A 229 -26.39 -13.97 -1.32
N MET A 230 -25.42 -13.78 -2.22
CA MET A 230 -24.58 -12.58 -2.19
C MET A 230 -25.41 -11.31 -2.33
N ASN A 231 -25.25 -10.39 -1.38
CA ASN A 231 -25.81 -9.04 -1.40
C ASN A 231 -24.71 -8.05 -1.07
N TYR A 232 -23.92 -7.72 -2.08
CA TYR A 232 -22.79 -6.80 -1.99
C TYR A 232 -23.25 -5.39 -2.35
N ILE A 233 -23.06 -4.44 -1.44
CA ILE A 233 -23.40 -3.02 -1.64
C ILE A 233 -22.10 -2.26 -1.91
N ALA A 234 -21.92 -1.85 -3.16
CA ALA A 234 -20.72 -1.18 -3.62
C ALA A 234 -20.74 0.33 -3.30
N TYR A 235 -19.66 0.82 -2.75
CA TYR A 235 -19.38 2.24 -2.52
C TYR A 235 -18.22 2.73 -3.41
N ALA A 236 -17.99 4.04 -3.45
CA ALA A 236 -16.91 4.63 -4.25
C ALA A 236 -15.48 4.30 -3.73
N GLY A 237 -15.34 3.52 -2.68
CA GLY A 237 -14.09 3.10 -2.05
C GLY A 237 -14.35 2.65 -0.62
N GLY A 238 -13.31 2.18 0.08
CA GLY A 238 -13.43 1.66 1.44
C GLY A 238 -13.86 2.70 2.46
N GLY A 239 -13.52 3.98 2.26
CA GLY A 239 -14.05 5.06 3.09
C GLY A 239 -15.57 5.17 3.02
N GLY A 240 -16.18 4.93 1.85
CA GLY A 240 -17.62 4.84 1.69
C GLY A 240 -18.22 3.61 2.38
N ALA A 241 -17.56 2.46 2.25
CA ALA A 241 -17.98 1.23 2.95
C ALA A 241 -17.91 1.39 4.48
N LEU A 242 -16.86 2.06 4.98
CA LEU A 242 -16.77 2.44 6.40
C LEU A 242 -17.94 3.32 6.83
N GLY A 243 -18.23 4.38 6.07
CA GLY A 243 -19.39 5.25 6.33
C GLY A 243 -20.69 4.44 6.38
N GLY A 244 -20.90 3.54 5.42
CA GLY A 244 -22.07 2.67 5.35
C GLY A 244 -22.26 1.83 6.60
N ILE A 245 -21.27 1.02 6.98
CA ILE A 245 -21.38 0.14 8.17
C ILE A 245 -21.50 0.91 9.48
N MET A 246 -20.92 2.10 9.56
CA MET A 246 -21.00 2.92 10.77
C MET A 246 -22.35 3.61 10.93
N SER A 247 -23.00 3.99 9.83
CA SER A 247 -24.27 4.75 9.85
C SER A 247 -25.52 3.87 9.80
N ASP A 248 -25.41 2.64 9.27
CA ASP A 248 -26.57 1.79 9.03
C ASP A 248 -26.34 0.38 9.63
N ALA A 249 -27.10 0.07 10.69
CA ALA A 249 -27.07 -1.22 11.39
C ALA A 249 -27.63 -2.41 10.56
N THR A 250 -28.21 -2.16 9.40
CA THR A 250 -28.68 -3.23 8.50
C THR A 250 -27.52 -3.95 7.80
N PHE A 251 -26.37 -3.30 7.69
CA PHE A 251 -25.15 -3.98 7.21
C PHE A 251 -24.68 -5.02 8.22
N ALA A 252 -24.57 -6.25 7.75
CA ALA A 252 -24.05 -7.36 8.56
C ALA A 252 -22.51 -7.27 8.72
N ALA A 253 -21.84 -6.81 7.67
CA ALA A 253 -20.39 -6.70 7.62
C ALA A 253 -19.94 -5.62 6.62
N ALA A 254 -18.67 -5.23 6.68
CA ALA A 254 -17.99 -4.49 5.63
C ALA A 254 -16.64 -5.12 5.29
N VAL A 255 -16.16 -4.85 4.09
CA VAL A 255 -14.89 -5.34 3.56
C VAL A 255 -14.13 -4.22 2.87
N SER A 256 -12.88 -4.04 3.21
CA SER A 256 -11.91 -3.18 2.51
C SER A 256 -10.47 -3.40 3.01
N GLY A 257 -9.51 -2.60 2.54
CA GLY A 257 -8.16 -2.57 3.09
C GLY A 257 -8.18 -2.35 4.61
N TYR A 258 -7.34 -3.07 5.34
CA TYR A 258 -7.27 -2.96 6.81
C TYR A 258 -7.01 -1.50 7.25
N ASP A 259 -6.15 -0.78 6.52
CA ASP A 259 -5.79 0.61 6.79
C ASP A 259 -7.00 1.56 6.82
N GLU A 260 -8.03 1.28 6.02
CA GLU A 260 -9.23 2.10 5.93
C GLU A 260 -10.16 1.94 7.15
N PHE A 261 -10.06 0.80 7.84
CA PHE A 261 -10.83 0.50 9.05
C PHE A 261 -10.03 0.66 10.35
N ALA A 262 -8.70 0.79 10.27
CA ALA A 262 -7.79 0.70 11.41
C ALA A 262 -8.18 1.61 12.58
N ALA A 263 -8.48 2.89 12.32
CA ALA A 263 -8.87 3.84 13.36
C ALA A 263 -10.16 3.42 14.12
N GLN A 264 -11.14 2.83 13.44
CA GLN A 264 -12.38 2.38 14.07
C GLN A 264 -12.21 1.03 14.79
N ILE A 265 -11.27 0.21 14.31
CA ILE A 265 -10.86 -1.04 14.99
C ILE A 265 -10.14 -0.70 16.30
N GLU A 266 -9.19 0.23 16.28
CA GLU A 266 -8.47 0.72 17.46
C GLU A 266 -9.41 1.40 18.48
N ALA A 267 -10.39 2.17 17.99
CA ALA A 267 -11.42 2.78 18.81
C ALA A 267 -12.46 1.77 19.38
N GLY A 268 -12.33 0.47 19.06
CA GLY A 268 -13.25 -0.58 19.50
C GLY A 268 -14.66 -0.49 18.90
N LYS A 269 -14.87 0.27 17.82
CA LYS A 269 -16.16 0.41 17.15
C LYS A 269 -16.41 -0.65 16.09
N LEU A 270 -15.33 -1.22 15.54
CA LEU A 270 -15.36 -2.34 14.61
C LEU A 270 -14.58 -3.54 15.17
N ARG A 271 -15.04 -4.73 14.85
CA ARG A 271 -14.37 -6.00 15.13
C ARG A 271 -13.95 -6.64 13.81
N VAL A 272 -12.68 -7.04 13.70
CA VAL A 272 -12.18 -7.83 12.58
C VAL A 272 -12.55 -9.29 12.80
N VAL A 273 -13.35 -9.87 11.91
CA VAL A 273 -13.70 -11.30 11.95
C VAL A 273 -12.79 -12.15 11.07
N GLY A 274 -12.08 -11.55 10.13
CA GLY A 274 -11.09 -12.26 9.31
C GLY A 274 -10.26 -11.33 8.44
N ILE A 275 -9.04 -11.77 8.12
CA ILE A 275 -8.11 -11.08 7.21
C ILE A 275 -7.88 -11.95 5.98
N SER A 276 -8.03 -11.38 4.79
CA SER A 276 -7.57 -12.03 3.57
C SER A 276 -6.14 -11.63 3.29
N PHE A 277 -5.23 -12.53 3.53
CA PHE A 277 -3.80 -12.42 3.23
C PHE A 277 -3.18 -13.82 3.23
N SER A 278 -1.99 -13.97 2.62
CA SER A 278 -1.32 -15.28 2.49
C SER A 278 -0.78 -15.84 3.81
N LYS A 279 -0.53 -14.97 4.79
CA LYS A 279 -0.01 -15.32 6.12
C LYS A 279 -0.42 -14.28 7.15
N ARG A 280 -0.18 -14.55 8.43
CA ARG A 280 -0.35 -13.56 9.50
C ARG A 280 0.42 -12.28 9.19
N VAL A 281 -0.25 -11.16 9.45
CA VAL A 281 0.34 -9.82 9.27
C VAL A 281 0.83 -9.32 10.62
N PRO A 282 2.12 -8.99 10.77
CA PRO A 282 2.63 -8.39 11.99
C PRO A 282 1.84 -7.14 12.38
N GLY A 283 1.53 -6.97 13.65
CA GLY A 283 0.72 -5.86 14.16
C GLY A 283 -0.80 -6.06 14.07
N ILE A 284 -1.30 -6.98 13.25
CA ILE A 284 -2.73 -7.30 13.16
C ILE A 284 -3.04 -8.57 13.97
N LYS A 285 -3.83 -8.42 15.04
CA LYS A 285 -4.18 -9.54 15.95
C LYS A 285 -5.14 -10.56 15.32
N ALA A 286 -5.96 -10.13 14.35
CA ALA A 286 -6.97 -10.97 13.74
C ALA A 286 -6.36 -12.13 12.94
N LYS A 287 -7.03 -13.29 12.95
CA LYS A 287 -6.66 -14.47 12.16
C LYS A 287 -6.93 -14.24 10.67
N THR A 288 -6.14 -14.88 9.81
CA THR A 288 -6.48 -14.96 8.40
C THR A 288 -7.72 -15.81 8.19
N LEU A 289 -8.40 -15.60 7.06
CA LEU A 289 -9.54 -16.46 6.66
C LEU A 289 -9.09 -17.92 6.51
N THR A 290 -7.89 -18.14 5.96
CA THR A 290 -7.32 -19.49 5.79
C THR A 290 -7.08 -20.19 7.12
N GLU A 291 -6.58 -19.50 8.14
CA GLU A 291 -6.40 -20.05 9.49
C GLU A 291 -7.72 -20.41 10.17
N GLN A 292 -8.82 -19.89 9.68
CA GLN A 292 -10.18 -20.13 10.17
C GLN A 292 -10.98 -21.09 9.25
N GLY A 293 -10.30 -21.84 8.37
CA GLY A 293 -10.93 -22.82 7.50
C GLY A 293 -11.63 -22.26 6.24
N MET A 294 -11.52 -20.93 6.00
CA MET A 294 -12.03 -20.28 4.80
C MET A 294 -10.87 -19.88 3.88
N PRO A 295 -10.39 -20.74 2.97
CA PRO A 295 -9.19 -20.48 2.16
C PRO A 295 -9.47 -19.50 1.01
N VAL A 296 -9.72 -18.26 1.36
CA VAL A 296 -9.82 -17.11 0.45
C VAL A 296 -8.64 -16.19 0.70
N VAL A 297 -7.75 -16.08 -0.29
CA VAL A 297 -6.54 -15.26 -0.23
C VAL A 297 -6.58 -14.24 -1.34
N VAL A 298 -6.75 -13.00 -0.97
CA VAL A 298 -6.69 -11.83 -1.86
C VAL A 298 -5.87 -10.78 -1.13
N ALA A 299 -4.87 -10.21 -1.80
CA ALA A 299 -4.13 -9.06 -1.31
C ALA A 299 -4.36 -7.88 -2.25
N ASN A 300 -4.54 -6.71 -1.68
CA ASN A 300 -4.61 -5.48 -2.45
C ASN A 300 -3.19 -4.96 -2.69
N TRP A 301 -2.68 -5.11 -3.90
CA TRP A 301 -1.41 -4.51 -4.26
C TRP A 301 -1.61 -3.10 -4.80
N ARG A 302 -0.63 -2.22 -4.56
CA ARG A 302 -0.60 -0.86 -5.10
C ARG A 302 0.74 -0.55 -5.74
N GLY A 303 0.68 0.17 -6.84
CA GLY A 303 1.84 0.57 -7.62
C GLY A 303 1.58 1.82 -8.44
N LEU A 304 2.51 2.12 -9.33
CA LEU A 304 2.47 3.30 -10.19
C LEU A 304 2.72 2.89 -11.65
N ALA A 305 1.95 3.51 -12.54
CA ALA A 305 2.17 3.45 -13.98
C ALA A 305 2.34 4.86 -14.55
N LEU A 306 3.05 4.96 -15.66
CA LEU A 306 3.35 6.19 -16.37
C LEU A 306 2.57 6.22 -17.69
N PRO A 307 2.46 7.38 -18.35
CA PRO A 307 1.80 7.50 -19.65
C PRO A 307 2.35 6.51 -20.69
N ALA A 308 1.50 6.03 -21.59
CA ALA A 308 1.83 4.98 -22.55
C ALA A 308 3.05 5.28 -23.44
N SER A 309 3.34 6.56 -23.70
CA SER A 309 4.49 7.00 -24.51
C SER A 309 5.77 7.25 -23.70
N THR A 310 5.79 6.96 -22.40
CA THR A 310 6.97 7.22 -21.55
C THR A 310 8.17 6.39 -22.03
N SER A 311 9.27 7.07 -22.32
CA SER A 311 10.51 6.41 -22.73
C SER A 311 11.08 5.52 -21.61
N LYS A 312 11.91 4.55 -21.99
CA LYS A 312 12.62 3.71 -21.01
C LYS A 312 13.47 4.55 -20.05
N GLU A 313 14.13 5.59 -20.55
CA GLU A 313 14.96 6.49 -19.74
C GLU A 313 14.14 7.20 -18.66
N ASN A 314 13.00 7.79 -19.02
CA ASN A 314 12.11 8.48 -18.08
C ASN A 314 11.50 7.49 -17.08
N ARG A 315 11.10 6.30 -17.52
CA ARG A 315 10.64 5.23 -16.63
C ARG A 315 11.72 4.87 -15.61
N ASP A 316 12.95 4.64 -16.07
CA ASP A 316 14.05 4.21 -15.22
C ASP A 316 14.44 5.33 -14.24
N LYS A 317 14.40 6.61 -14.66
CA LYS A 317 14.58 7.76 -13.76
C LYS A 317 13.50 7.81 -12.68
N PHE A 318 12.23 7.60 -13.05
CA PHE A 318 11.13 7.51 -12.11
C PHE A 318 11.32 6.37 -11.10
N ILE A 319 11.68 5.17 -11.59
CA ILE A 319 11.96 4.01 -10.74
C ILE A 319 13.09 4.32 -9.74
N ARG A 320 14.18 4.99 -10.18
CA ARG A 320 15.27 5.39 -9.28
C ARG A 320 14.77 6.29 -8.16
N ALA A 321 13.99 7.33 -8.47
CA ALA A 321 13.46 8.26 -7.47
C ALA A 321 12.59 7.54 -6.44
N ILE A 322 11.63 6.73 -6.90
CA ILE A 322 10.74 5.98 -6.00
C ILE A 322 11.53 4.95 -5.17
N SER A 323 12.58 4.34 -5.70
CA SER A 323 13.40 3.38 -4.95
C SER A 323 14.20 4.03 -3.82
N VAL A 324 14.65 5.28 -4.00
CA VAL A 324 15.28 6.09 -2.94
C VAL A 324 14.24 6.48 -1.88
N MET A 325 13.09 7.00 -2.30
CA MET A 325 11.99 7.32 -1.39
C MET A 325 11.56 6.11 -0.56
N ARG A 326 11.40 4.93 -1.19
CA ARG A 326 10.93 3.70 -0.53
C ARG A 326 11.77 3.31 0.68
N VAL A 327 13.06 3.52 0.66
CA VAL A 327 13.97 3.13 1.75
C VAL A 327 14.17 4.21 2.81
N SER A 328 13.59 5.38 2.61
CA SER A 328 13.67 6.53 3.51
C SER A 328 12.90 6.31 4.81
N THR A 329 13.22 7.14 5.81
CA THR A 329 12.51 7.13 7.10
C THR A 329 11.06 7.58 6.94
N SER A 330 10.80 8.58 6.07
CA SER A 330 9.45 9.08 5.81
C SER A 330 8.55 7.98 5.25
N TRP A 331 9.00 7.21 4.25
CA TRP A 331 8.20 6.11 3.69
C TRP A 331 8.06 4.92 4.65
N LYS A 332 9.10 4.56 5.38
CA LYS A 332 9.02 3.52 6.42
C LYS A 332 7.98 3.84 7.49
N SER A 333 7.84 5.11 7.86
CA SER A 333 6.78 5.55 8.77
C SER A 333 5.39 5.37 8.17
N VAL A 334 5.21 5.64 6.86
CA VAL A 334 3.95 5.36 6.16
C VAL A 334 3.63 3.87 6.17
N ILE A 335 4.61 3.01 5.81
CA ILE A 335 4.44 1.54 5.85
C ILE A 335 3.94 1.09 7.22
N ALA A 336 4.57 1.57 8.30
CA ALA A 336 4.21 1.18 9.67
C ALA A 336 2.82 1.70 10.07
N SER A 337 2.52 2.99 9.84
CA SER A 337 1.26 3.60 10.27
C SER A 337 0.04 3.13 9.47
N ARG A 338 0.24 2.68 8.23
CA ARG A 338 -0.82 2.18 7.36
C ARG A 338 -0.96 0.66 7.37
N ASN A 339 -0.12 -0.06 8.09
CA ASN A 339 -0.05 -1.53 8.06
C ASN A 339 0.18 -2.07 6.63
N TYR A 340 0.89 -1.31 5.79
CA TYR A 340 1.28 -1.75 4.46
C TYR A 340 2.40 -2.78 4.56
N ILE A 341 2.46 -3.66 3.59
CA ILE A 341 3.53 -4.64 3.44
C ILE A 341 4.37 -4.21 2.24
N ASP A 342 5.66 -4.03 2.45
CA ASP A 342 6.58 -3.73 1.36
C ASP A 342 6.64 -4.88 0.36
N ALA A 343 6.24 -4.59 -0.88
CA ALA A 343 6.10 -5.57 -1.96
C ALA A 343 6.76 -5.08 -3.26
N PHE A 344 7.90 -4.42 -3.13
CA PHE A 344 8.56 -3.73 -4.23
C PHE A 344 8.93 -4.64 -5.40
N MET A 345 8.52 -4.24 -6.58
CA MET A 345 8.86 -4.84 -7.87
C MET A 345 8.85 -3.75 -8.94
N SER A 346 9.85 -3.68 -9.81
CA SER A 346 10.00 -2.58 -10.78
C SER A 346 10.33 -3.05 -12.20
N GLY A 347 10.20 -2.14 -13.14
CA GLY A 347 10.64 -2.27 -14.51
C GLY A 347 9.96 -3.43 -15.28
N ASP A 348 10.73 -4.11 -16.11
CA ASP A 348 10.21 -5.16 -16.99
C ASP A 348 9.63 -6.35 -16.23
N ARG A 349 10.18 -6.64 -15.03
CA ARG A 349 9.61 -7.66 -14.15
C ARG A 349 8.20 -7.30 -13.69
N PHE A 350 7.97 -6.05 -13.31
CA PHE A 350 6.65 -5.59 -12.92
C PHE A 350 5.68 -5.57 -14.11
N ASN A 351 6.12 -5.09 -15.28
CA ASN A 351 5.31 -5.12 -16.49
C ASN A 351 4.85 -6.54 -16.85
N SER A 352 5.76 -7.50 -16.83
CA SER A 352 5.44 -8.92 -17.09
C SER A 352 4.47 -9.49 -16.04
N TRP A 353 4.66 -9.10 -14.79
CA TRP A 353 3.79 -9.52 -13.69
C TRP A 353 2.38 -8.93 -13.86
N VAL A 354 2.21 -7.65 -14.23
CA VAL A 354 0.91 -7.00 -14.49
C VAL A 354 0.14 -7.76 -15.57
N LYS A 355 0.78 -8.10 -16.70
CA LYS A 355 0.15 -8.90 -17.75
C LYS A 355 -0.33 -10.27 -17.25
N GLY A 356 0.41 -10.89 -16.34
CA GLY A 356 0.01 -12.12 -15.66
C GLY A 356 -1.21 -11.91 -14.77
N GLN A 357 -1.21 -10.84 -13.99
CA GLN A 357 -2.34 -10.47 -13.11
C GLN A 357 -3.61 -10.17 -13.92
N GLU A 358 -3.52 -9.44 -15.01
CA GLU A 358 -4.68 -9.17 -15.87
C GLU A 358 -5.37 -10.46 -16.34
N ARG A 359 -4.59 -11.47 -16.77
CA ARG A 359 -5.15 -12.76 -17.15
C ARG A 359 -5.76 -13.51 -15.97
N ALA A 360 -5.04 -13.58 -14.86
CA ALA A 360 -5.45 -14.34 -13.68
C ALA A 360 -6.70 -13.75 -13.03
N VAL A 361 -6.74 -12.41 -12.85
CA VAL A 361 -7.87 -11.71 -12.24
C VAL A 361 -9.11 -11.81 -13.13
N SER A 362 -8.97 -11.58 -14.45
CA SER A 362 -10.09 -11.72 -15.39
C SER A 362 -10.67 -13.15 -15.38
N ALA A 363 -9.82 -14.17 -15.43
CA ALA A 363 -10.28 -15.56 -15.37
C ALA A 363 -11.00 -15.88 -14.04
N ALA A 364 -10.51 -15.33 -12.93
CA ALA A 364 -11.09 -15.53 -11.62
C ALA A 364 -12.46 -14.83 -11.49
N PHE A 365 -12.63 -13.61 -11.98
CA PHE A 365 -13.93 -12.93 -12.03
C PHE A 365 -14.93 -13.67 -12.91
N THR A 366 -14.54 -14.09 -14.12
CA THR A 366 -15.38 -14.91 -15.01
C THR A 366 -15.87 -16.18 -14.30
N LYS A 367 -14.99 -16.90 -13.57
CA LYS A 367 -15.35 -18.09 -12.79
C LYS A 367 -16.38 -17.79 -11.70
N LEU A 368 -16.37 -16.59 -11.13
CA LEU A 368 -17.35 -16.14 -10.12
C LEU A 368 -18.66 -15.61 -10.74
N GLY A 369 -18.73 -15.49 -12.06
CA GLY A 369 -19.90 -14.91 -12.76
C GLY A 369 -19.99 -13.40 -12.63
N LEU A 370 -18.85 -12.73 -12.46
CA LEU A 370 -18.73 -11.27 -12.29
C LEU A 370 -18.05 -10.62 -13.48
#